data_24b328ab0668ae351bebdec2b8781f20
#
_entry.id   24b328ab0668ae351bebdec2b8781f20
#
_cell.length_a   1.000
_cell.length_b   1.000
_cell.length_c   1.000
_cell.angle_alpha   90.00
_cell.angle_beta   90.00
_cell.angle_gamma   90.00
#
_symmetry.space_group_name_H-M   'P 1'
#
loop_
_entity.id
_entity.type
_entity.pdbx_description
1 polymer ?
#
loop_
_entity_poly.entity_id
_entity_poly.type
_entity_poly.pdbx_seq_one_letter_code
_entity_poly.pdbx_strand_id
1 'polypeptide(L)'
;MYKVDIPISKDLKLTLENICKLAQEVGFDACSVAPVRRLDDDAQFMDNWIAQGLHGEMDYLTRNCDKRYDPAALVPGAQTVVVCLLSFEHSGRDYHRKVKSMLYALEAKLKETFGEDIVSATHQHIFCDSAPMLERRWCVEAGLGWIGKNHQLIHPMLGSLVHPGEIVLNKAVIGNRESGIDSRESDIGQQCTDCHLCLDACPTGALRNNVWDARECIAYTTHHCLECQNVCPHNKQLRYE
;
A
#
# COMPACT_ATOMS: atom_id res chain seq x y z
N MET A 1 21.03 -32.57 -15.32
CA MET A 1 20.19 -31.37 -15.41
C MET A 1 21.11 -30.19 -15.10
N TYR A 2 21.67 -29.53 -16.12
CA TYR A 2 22.65 -28.47 -15.94
C TYR A 2 21.90 -27.19 -15.59
N LYS A 3 22.10 -26.64 -14.38
CA LYS A 3 21.75 -25.25 -14.08
C LYS A 3 22.66 -24.38 -14.93
N VAL A 4 22.10 -23.68 -15.90
CA VAL A 4 22.77 -22.61 -16.60
C VAL A 4 22.66 -21.40 -15.67
N ASP A 5 23.73 -21.14 -14.93
CA ASP A 5 23.91 -19.86 -14.23
C ASP A 5 24.13 -18.79 -15.33
N ILE A 6 23.07 -18.10 -15.71
CA ILE A 6 23.17 -16.89 -16.51
C ILE A 6 23.77 -15.83 -15.60
N PRO A 7 24.98 -15.32 -15.84
CA PRO A 7 25.54 -14.25 -15.03
C PRO A 7 24.63 -13.04 -15.13
N ILE A 8 24.07 -12.62 -13.98
CA ILE A 8 23.35 -11.35 -13.88
C ILE A 8 24.35 -10.26 -14.25
N SER A 9 24.11 -9.55 -15.35
CA SER A 9 24.97 -8.49 -15.84
C SER A 9 25.11 -7.43 -14.75
N LYS A 10 26.34 -7.11 -14.34
CA LYS A 10 26.67 -6.10 -13.32
C LYS A 10 26.26 -4.66 -13.69
N ASP A 11 25.61 -4.47 -14.86
CA ASP A 11 25.16 -3.18 -15.38
C ASP A 11 23.64 -3.03 -15.39
N LEU A 12 22.90 -3.82 -14.60
CA LEU A 12 21.44 -3.68 -14.53
C LEU A 12 21.09 -2.36 -13.81
N LYS A 13 20.40 -1.46 -14.53
CA LYS A 13 19.97 -0.18 -13.97
C LYS A 13 18.82 -0.41 -12.97
N LEU A 14 18.80 0.37 -11.90
CA LEU A 14 17.70 0.39 -10.95
C LEU A 14 16.50 1.10 -11.59
N THR A 15 15.63 0.32 -12.22
CA THR A 15 14.43 0.79 -12.92
C THR A 15 13.18 0.17 -12.32
N LEU A 16 12.04 0.83 -12.50
CA LEU A 16 10.72 0.31 -12.13
C LEU A 16 10.50 -1.11 -12.71
N GLU A 17 10.80 -1.31 -13.99
CA GLU A 17 10.62 -2.60 -14.68
C GLU A 17 11.41 -3.73 -14.00
N ASN A 18 12.67 -3.48 -13.65
CA ASN A 18 13.52 -4.49 -13.02
C ASN A 18 13.03 -4.83 -11.60
N ILE A 19 12.59 -3.83 -10.84
CA ILE A 19 12.02 -4.06 -9.50
C ILE A 19 10.73 -4.88 -9.60
N CYS A 20 9.82 -4.51 -10.50
CA CYS A 20 8.56 -5.24 -10.69
C CYS A 20 8.78 -6.68 -11.14
N LYS A 21 9.78 -6.93 -12.00
CA LYS A 21 10.17 -8.29 -12.40
C LYS A 21 10.63 -9.12 -11.20
N LEU A 22 11.51 -8.56 -10.36
CA LEU A 22 11.98 -9.26 -9.15
C LEU A 22 10.82 -9.50 -8.16
N ALA A 23 9.88 -8.56 -8.00
CA ALA A 23 8.70 -8.73 -7.18
C ALA A 23 7.77 -9.84 -7.70
N GLN A 24 7.58 -9.93 -9.03
CA GLN A 24 6.82 -11.00 -9.65
C GLN A 24 7.49 -12.36 -9.47
N GLU A 25 8.82 -12.45 -9.58
CA GLU A 25 9.57 -13.68 -9.32
C GLU A 25 9.42 -14.18 -7.88
N VAL A 26 9.22 -13.28 -6.93
CA VAL A 26 8.94 -13.59 -5.53
C VAL A 26 7.48 -14.02 -5.31
N GLY A 27 6.58 -13.66 -6.25
CA GLY A 27 5.18 -14.05 -6.24
C GLY A 27 4.19 -12.97 -5.83
N PHE A 28 4.58 -11.67 -5.85
CA PHE A 28 3.63 -10.57 -5.70
C PHE A 28 2.75 -10.43 -6.95
N ASP A 29 1.49 -10.08 -6.73
CA ASP A 29 0.50 -9.92 -7.80
C ASP A 29 0.63 -8.57 -8.53
N ALA A 30 1.10 -7.55 -7.83
CA ALA A 30 1.43 -6.24 -8.41
C ALA A 30 2.57 -5.58 -7.65
N CYS A 31 3.33 -4.74 -8.36
CA CYS A 31 4.41 -3.95 -7.79
C CYS A 31 4.53 -2.63 -8.54
N SER A 32 4.85 -1.58 -7.81
CA SER A 32 5.22 -0.27 -8.37
C SER A 32 6.11 0.49 -7.40
N VAL A 33 6.51 1.70 -7.77
CA VAL A 33 7.37 2.54 -6.93
C VAL A 33 6.85 3.98 -6.92
N ALA A 34 7.09 4.68 -5.81
CA ALA A 34 6.85 6.11 -5.68
C ALA A 34 8.09 6.82 -5.14
N PRO A 35 8.41 8.06 -5.58
CA PRO A 35 9.43 8.87 -4.95
C PRO A 35 9.01 9.23 -3.53
N VAL A 36 9.95 9.22 -2.59
CA VAL A 36 9.67 9.65 -1.22
C VAL A 36 9.36 11.14 -1.20
N ARG A 37 8.25 11.48 -0.55
CA ARG A 37 7.82 12.85 -0.26
C ARG A 37 7.00 12.89 1.02
N ARG A 38 6.81 14.06 1.60
CA ARG A 38 5.82 14.24 2.65
C ARG A 38 4.41 14.30 2.04
N LEU A 39 3.46 13.61 2.68
CA LEU A 39 2.05 13.54 2.29
C LEU A 39 1.24 14.61 3.04
N ASP A 40 1.37 15.90 2.66
CA ASP A 40 0.80 17.02 3.41
C ASP A 40 -0.73 17.06 3.38
N ASP A 41 -1.35 16.75 2.23
CA ASP A 41 -2.82 16.73 2.10
C ASP A 41 -3.41 15.57 2.92
N ASP A 42 -2.77 14.41 2.89
CA ASP A 42 -3.17 13.26 3.71
C ASP A 42 -2.96 13.53 5.20
N ALA A 43 -1.91 14.24 5.57
CA ALA A 43 -1.68 14.69 6.94
C ALA A 43 -2.83 15.55 7.42
N GLN A 44 -3.23 16.57 6.64
CA GLN A 44 -4.35 17.43 6.98
C GLN A 44 -5.68 16.66 7.10
N PHE A 45 -5.93 15.73 6.18
CA PHE A 45 -7.12 14.87 6.23
C PHE A 45 -7.14 14.02 7.50
N MET A 46 -6.04 13.31 7.79
CA MET A 46 -5.93 12.43 8.96
C MET A 46 -6.04 13.22 10.28
N ASP A 47 -5.37 14.37 10.37
CA ASP A 47 -5.41 15.19 11.57
C ASP A 47 -6.84 15.71 11.83
N ASN A 48 -7.57 16.13 10.81
CA ASN A 48 -8.98 16.53 10.90
C ASN A 48 -9.88 15.36 11.31
N TRP A 49 -9.66 14.17 10.74
CA TRP A 49 -10.41 12.95 11.05
C TRP A 49 -10.19 12.51 12.51
N ILE A 50 -8.94 12.59 12.99
CA ILE A 50 -8.57 12.30 14.37
C ILE A 50 -9.17 13.36 15.32
N ALA A 51 -9.11 14.64 14.97
CA ALA A 51 -9.66 15.72 15.79
C ALA A 51 -11.17 15.61 16.00
N GLN A 52 -11.90 15.00 15.05
CA GLN A 52 -13.32 14.70 15.16
C GLN A 52 -13.61 13.41 15.99
N GLY A 53 -12.58 12.72 16.48
CA GLY A 53 -12.72 11.48 17.24
C GLY A 53 -13.20 10.29 16.42
N LEU A 54 -13.16 10.38 15.09
CA LEU A 54 -13.65 9.35 14.17
C LEU A 54 -12.77 8.09 14.15
N HIS A 55 -11.56 8.19 14.70
CA HIS A 55 -10.61 7.08 14.83
C HIS A 55 -10.99 6.08 15.95
N GLY A 56 -12.00 6.40 16.77
CA GLY A 56 -12.41 5.54 17.89
C GLY A 56 -11.28 5.32 18.90
N GLU A 57 -11.02 4.06 19.25
CA GLU A 57 -9.99 3.67 20.22
C GLU A 57 -8.58 3.47 19.57
N MET A 58 -8.39 3.88 18.32
CA MET A 58 -7.08 3.78 17.66
C MET A 58 -6.11 4.89 18.09
N ASP A 59 -5.87 5.05 19.40
CA ASP A 59 -5.00 6.09 19.97
C ASP A 59 -3.56 6.05 19.44
N TYR A 60 -3.12 4.92 18.88
CA TYR A 60 -1.82 4.82 18.24
C TYR A 60 -1.70 5.72 17.00
N LEU A 61 -2.82 6.13 16.39
CA LEU A 61 -2.83 7.05 15.25
C LEU A 61 -2.49 8.49 15.63
N THR A 62 -2.66 8.87 16.90
CA THR A 62 -2.27 10.20 17.40
C THR A 62 -0.76 10.31 17.63
N ARG A 63 -0.03 9.19 17.57
CA ARG A 63 1.41 9.11 17.81
C ARG A 63 2.19 8.97 16.52
N ASN A 64 3.43 9.49 16.48
CA ASN A 64 4.34 9.39 15.33
C ASN A 64 3.73 9.93 14.02
N CYS A 65 2.95 11.01 14.10
CA CYS A 65 2.31 11.63 12.94
C CYS A 65 3.34 12.11 11.90
N ASP A 66 4.45 12.71 12.36
CA ASP A 66 5.58 13.12 11.52
C ASP A 66 6.11 11.98 10.65
N LYS A 67 6.31 10.80 11.27
CA LYS A 67 6.79 9.60 10.57
C LYS A 67 5.74 8.98 9.67
N ARG A 68 4.45 9.09 10.04
CA ARG A 68 3.34 8.55 9.26
C ARG A 68 3.19 9.26 7.92
N TYR A 69 3.45 10.56 7.94
CA TYR A 69 3.29 11.40 6.74
C TYR A 69 4.56 11.54 5.92
N ASP A 70 5.72 11.16 6.48
CA ASP A 70 7.01 11.30 5.81
C ASP A 70 7.90 10.06 6.03
N PRO A 71 8.06 9.19 5.02
CA PRO A 71 8.96 8.05 5.10
C PRO A 71 10.42 8.43 5.39
N ALA A 72 10.88 9.64 5.04
CA ALA A 72 12.24 10.07 5.34
C ALA A 72 12.46 10.32 6.84
N ALA A 73 11.39 10.64 7.60
CA ALA A 73 11.42 10.71 9.06
C ALA A 73 11.46 9.32 9.71
N LEU A 74 10.99 8.27 9.00
CA LEU A 74 11.01 6.89 9.45
C LEU A 74 12.30 6.17 9.07
N VAL A 75 12.77 6.39 7.84
CA VAL A 75 13.99 5.80 7.26
C VAL A 75 14.86 6.92 6.71
N PRO A 76 15.85 7.42 7.48
CA PRO A 76 16.75 8.46 7.03
C PRO A 76 17.48 8.08 5.74
N GLY A 77 17.49 8.99 4.76
CA GLY A 77 18.04 8.73 3.43
C GLY A 77 17.11 8.05 2.45
N ALA A 78 15.84 7.86 2.82
CA ALA A 78 14.82 7.32 1.95
C ALA A 78 14.65 8.16 0.66
N GLN A 79 14.61 7.50 -0.49
CA GLN A 79 14.41 8.14 -1.81
C GLN A 79 13.25 7.52 -2.59
N THR A 80 12.97 6.23 -2.38
CA THR A 80 11.90 5.51 -3.08
C THR A 80 11.15 4.60 -2.13
N VAL A 81 9.84 4.54 -2.26
CA VAL A 81 8.99 3.50 -1.66
C VAL A 81 8.63 2.51 -2.76
N VAL A 82 9.07 1.26 -2.62
CA VAL A 82 8.59 0.13 -3.41
C VAL A 82 7.33 -0.39 -2.75
N VAL A 83 6.25 -0.49 -3.51
CA VAL A 83 4.96 -0.97 -3.02
C VAL A 83 4.61 -2.25 -3.76
N CYS A 84 4.30 -3.31 -3.01
CA CYS A 84 3.89 -4.60 -3.52
C CYS A 84 2.48 -4.94 -3.04
N LEU A 85 1.68 -5.59 -3.87
CA LEU A 85 0.35 -6.09 -3.50
C LEU A 85 0.30 -7.61 -3.58
N LEU A 86 -0.32 -8.22 -2.58
CA LEU A 86 -0.67 -9.64 -2.57
C LEU A 86 -2.19 -9.76 -2.41
N SER A 87 -2.86 -10.47 -3.32
CA SER A 87 -4.30 -10.68 -3.23
C SER A 87 -4.68 -11.56 -2.04
N PHE A 88 -5.89 -11.40 -1.53
CA PHE A 88 -6.42 -12.25 -0.44
C PHE A 88 -6.42 -13.73 -0.84
N GLU A 89 -6.64 -14.04 -2.11
CA GLU A 89 -6.61 -15.38 -2.64
C GLU A 89 -5.25 -16.05 -2.44
N HIS A 90 -4.17 -15.29 -2.63
CA HIS A 90 -2.81 -15.77 -2.50
C HIS A 90 -2.22 -15.59 -1.08
N SER A 91 -2.84 -14.78 -0.21
CA SER A 91 -2.25 -14.42 1.09
C SER A 91 -2.36 -15.50 2.16
N GLY A 92 -3.46 -16.27 2.16
CA GLY A 92 -3.77 -17.22 3.21
C GLY A 92 -4.15 -16.57 4.55
N ARG A 93 -4.24 -17.37 5.63
CA ARG A 93 -4.72 -16.88 6.96
C ARG A 93 -3.76 -15.93 7.65
N ASP A 94 -2.45 -16.12 7.50
CA ASP A 94 -1.41 -15.27 8.11
C ASP A 94 -0.73 -14.43 7.04
N TYR A 95 -1.46 -13.46 6.50
CA TYR A 95 -0.95 -12.60 5.43
C TYR A 95 0.26 -11.77 5.87
N HIS A 96 0.29 -11.27 7.11
CA HIS A 96 1.42 -10.49 7.61
C HIS A 96 2.74 -11.25 7.49
N ARG A 97 2.75 -12.50 7.96
CA ARG A 97 3.93 -13.35 7.89
C ARG A 97 4.31 -13.65 6.45
N LYS A 98 3.32 -13.92 5.60
CA LYS A 98 3.55 -14.23 4.20
C LYS A 98 4.10 -13.01 3.45
N VAL A 99 3.42 -11.85 3.53
CA VAL A 99 3.87 -10.62 2.87
C VAL A 99 5.26 -10.22 3.35
N LYS A 100 5.53 -10.23 4.67
CA LYS A 100 6.87 -9.94 5.20
C LYS A 100 7.93 -10.90 4.70
N SER A 101 7.65 -12.20 4.65
CA SER A 101 8.60 -13.18 4.11
C SER A 101 8.93 -12.91 2.64
N MET A 102 7.92 -12.54 1.85
CA MET A 102 8.10 -12.19 0.45
C MET A 102 8.88 -10.87 0.28
N LEU A 103 8.63 -9.86 1.12
CA LEU A 103 9.39 -8.60 1.11
C LEU A 103 10.87 -8.84 1.45
N TYR A 104 11.19 -9.69 2.42
CA TYR A 104 12.58 -10.07 2.71
C TYR A 104 13.23 -10.83 1.54
N ALA A 105 12.48 -11.70 0.86
CA ALA A 105 12.99 -12.37 -0.34
C ALA A 105 13.25 -11.38 -1.49
N LEU A 106 12.37 -10.38 -1.66
CA LEU A 106 12.56 -9.31 -2.62
C LEU A 106 13.77 -8.43 -2.26
N GLU A 107 13.91 -8.05 -0.98
CA GLU A 107 15.07 -7.30 -0.49
C GLU A 107 16.39 -8.02 -0.81
N ALA A 108 16.46 -9.33 -0.56
CA ALA A 108 17.65 -10.11 -0.85
C ALA A 108 18.01 -10.06 -2.35
N LYS A 109 17.02 -10.19 -3.23
CA LYS A 109 17.22 -10.06 -4.68
C LYS A 109 17.64 -8.64 -5.09
N LEU A 110 17.05 -7.60 -4.47
CA LEU A 110 17.42 -6.21 -4.72
C LEU A 110 18.87 -5.94 -4.32
N LYS A 111 19.30 -6.42 -3.15
CA LYS A 111 20.69 -6.31 -2.69
C LYS A 111 21.66 -7.05 -3.60
N GLU A 112 21.35 -8.27 -3.98
CA GLU A 112 22.16 -9.08 -4.90
C GLU A 112 22.34 -8.36 -6.25
N THR A 113 21.28 -7.74 -6.76
CA THR A 113 21.24 -7.12 -8.08
C THR A 113 21.84 -5.72 -8.10
N PHE A 114 21.54 -4.89 -7.09
CA PHE A 114 21.82 -3.44 -7.09
C PHE A 114 22.76 -2.96 -5.99
N GLY A 115 23.22 -3.87 -5.13
CA GLY A 115 24.15 -3.61 -4.01
C GLY A 115 23.49 -3.48 -2.66
N GLU A 116 24.25 -3.78 -1.62
CA GLU A 116 23.80 -3.77 -0.22
C GLU A 116 23.31 -2.40 0.28
N ASP A 117 23.82 -1.32 -0.31
CA ASP A 117 23.50 0.06 0.04
C ASP A 117 22.14 0.55 -0.53
N ILE A 118 21.39 -0.34 -1.20
CA ILE A 118 20.07 0.01 -1.74
C ILE A 118 19.03 0.29 -0.64
N VAL A 119 19.21 -0.30 0.53
CA VAL A 119 18.37 -0.11 1.72
C VAL A 119 19.19 0.36 2.91
N SER A 120 18.52 0.86 3.94
CA SER A 120 19.17 1.26 5.18
C SER A 120 19.80 0.04 5.91
N ALA A 121 21.08 0.14 6.26
CA ALA A 121 21.74 -0.88 7.09
C ALA A 121 21.37 -0.80 8.59
N THR A 122 20.83 0.34 9.03
CA THR A 122 20.62 0.65 10.45
C THR A 122 19.16 0.87 10.86
N HIS A 123 18.26 1.05 9.89
CA HIS A 123 16.85 1.31 10.15
C HIS A 123 15.96 0.24 9.51
N GLN A 124 14.86 -0.06 10.16
CA GLN A 124 13.83 -0.88 9.58
C GLN A 124 13.28 -0.18 8.32
N HIS A 125 13.18 -0.90 7.22
CA HIS A 125 12.80 -0.39 5.91
C HIS A 125 11.80 -1.31 5.17
N ILE A 126 11.36 -2.40 5.82
CA ILE A 126 10.31 -3.32 5.35
C ILE A 126 9.10 -3.18 6.26
N PHE A 127 7.94 -2.90 5.66
CA PHE A 127 6.71 -2.64 6.37
C PHE A 127 5.55 -3.45 5.77
N CYS A 128 4.64 -3.88 6.64
CA CYS A 128 3.35 -4.47 6.33
C CYS A 128 2.52 -4.36 7.62
N ASP A 129 1.63 -3.39 7.71
CA ASP A 129 0.81 -3.06 8.89
C ASP A 129 1.59 -2.93 10.22
N SER A 130 2.88 -2.62 10.16
CA SER A 130 3.78 -2.69 11.33
C SER A 130 4.50 -1.39 11.65
N ALA A 131 4.24 -0.34 10.89
CA ALA A 131 4.90 0.97 11.03
C ALA A 131 3.88 2.11 10.87
N PRO A 132 4.23 3.31 11.33
CA PRO A 132 3.43 4.49 11.05
C PRO A 132 3.64 4.92 9.57
N MET A 133 3.05 4.17 8.65
CA MET A 133 2.96 4.50 7.22
C MET A 133 1.51 4.50 6.76
N LEU A 134 1.18 5.34 5.79
CA LEU A 134 -0.12 5.35 5.12
C LEU A 134 -0.05 4.40 3.91
N GLU A 135 0.00 3.09 4.16
CA GLU A 135 0.28 2.05 3.16
C GLU A 135 -0.64 2.15 1.94
N ARG A 136 -1.95 2.28 2.14
CA ARG A 136 -2.91 2.44 1.02
C ARG A 136 -2.64 3.71 0.22
N ARG A 137 -2.17 4.76 0.88
CA ARG A 137 -1.82 6.01 0.21
C ARG A 137 -0.58 5.85 -0.63
N TRP A 138 0.44 5.16 -0.12
CA TRP A 138 1.63 4.84 -0.91
C TRP A 138 1.33 3.96 -2.12
N CYS A 139 0.30 3.08 -2.05
CA CYS A 139 -0.19 2.38 -3.24
C CYS A 139 -0.72 3.34 -4.30
N VAL A 140 -1.46 4.38 -3.89
CA VAL A 140 -1.97 5.41 -4.82
C VAL A 140 -0.83 6.25 -5.40
N GLU A 141 0.12 6.69 -4.56
CA GLU A 141 1.33 7.40 -5.00
C GLU A 141 2.14 6.60 -6.03
N ALA A 142 2.23 5.29 -5.85
CA ALA A 142 2.87 4.37 -6.78
C ALA A 142 2.02 4.08 -8.03
N GLY A 143 0.78 4.59 -8.11
CA GLY A 143 -0.12 4.39 -9.25
C GLY A 143 -0.72 2.98 -9.33
N LEU A 144 -0.80 2.27 -8.22
CA LEU A 144 -1.40 0.94 -8.14
C LEU A 144 -2.93 0.95 -8.04
N GLY A 145 -3.55 2.12 -7.91
CA GLY A 145 -5.01 2.23 -7.83
C GLY A 145 -5.44 3.54 -7.18
N TRP A 146 -6.61 3.53 -6.58
CA TRP A 146 -7.23 4.70 -5.92
C TRP A 146 -7.89 4.31 -4.61
N ILE A 147 -8.22 5.28 -3.77
CA ILE A 147 -9.02 5.06 -2.57
C ILE A 147 -10.51 5.16 -2.94
N GLY A 148 -11.25 4.07 -2.75
CA GLY A 148 -12.69 4.02 -3.00
C GLY A 148 -13.52 4.72 -1.92
N LYS A 149 -14.84 4.88 -2.16
CA LYS A 149 -15.80 5.39 -1.16
C LYS A 149 -15.87 4.52 0.09
N ASN A 150 -15.40 3.28 0.02
CA ASN A 150 -15.25 2.37 1.18
C ASN A 150 -13.93 2.55 1.93
N HIS A 151 -13.16 3.58 1.61
CA HIS A 151 -11.83 3.87 2.18
C HIS A 151 -10.81 2.73 2.04
N GLN A 152 -11.03 1.81 1.09
CA GLN A 152 -10.07 0.78 0.73
C GLN A 152 -9.31 1.19 -0.54
N LEU A 153 -8.06 0.71 -0.67
CA LEU A 153 -7.38 0.73 -1.95
C LEU A 153 -8.18 -0.13 -2.93
N ILE A 154 -8.38 0.36 -4.15
CA ILE A 154 -8.96 -0.39 -5.26
C ILE A 154 -7.94 -0.44 -6.39
N HIS A 155 -7.37 -1.63 -6.62
CA HIS A 155 -6.49 -1.88 -7.77
C HIS A 155 -7.36 -2.23 -8.99
N PRO A 156 -7.06 -1.71 -10.20
CA PRO A 156 -7.91 -1.90 -11.38
C PRO A 156 -8.22 -3.38 -11.71
N MET A 157 -7.23 -4.26 -11.54
CA MET A 157 -7.35 -5.69 -11.87
C MET A 157 -7.57 -6.59 -10.65
N LEU A 158 -7.05 -6.22 -9.46
CA LEU A 158 -7.12 -7.05 -8.26
C LEU A 158 -8.25 -6.64 -7.30
N GLY A 159 -8.97 -5.55 -7.61
CA GLY A 159 -10.00 -5.02 -6.71
C GLY A 159 -9.43 -4.50 -5.39
N SER A 160 -10.23 -4.59 -4.32
CA SER A 160 -9.85 -4.08 -3.00
C SER A 160 -9.48 -5.18 -1.98
N LEU A 161 -9.51 -6.45 -2.40
CA LEU A 161 -9.12 -7.59 -1.56
C LEU A 161 -7.62 -7.86 -1.73
N VAL A 162 -6.79 -6.91 -1.31
CA VAL A 162 -5.33 -6.94 -1.45
C VAL A 162 -4.66 -6.51 -0.15
N HIS A 163 -3.48 -7.07 0.12
CA HIS A 163 -2.59 -6.69 1.21
C HIS A 163 -1.38 -5.95 0.65
N PRO A 164 -1.17 -4.70 1.01
CA PRO A 164 0.04 -3.97 0.67
C PRO A 164 1.22 -4.42 1.53
N GLY A 165 2.41 -4.18 0.99
CA GLY A 165 3.67 -4.25 1.72
C GLY A 165 4.72 -3.40 1.05
N GLU A 166 5.61 -2.78 1.83
CA GLU A 166 6.54 -1.78 1.34
C GLU A 166 7.98 -2.11 1.68
N ILE A 167 8.88 -1.70 0.76
CA ILE A 167 10.32 -1.59 1.00
C ILE A 167 10.74 -0.15 0.72
N VAL A 168 11.37 0.50 1.69
CA VAL A 168 11.92 1.85 1.51
C VAL A 168 13.39 1.75 1.09
N LEU A 169 13.71 2.33 -0.08
CA LEU A 169 15.04 2.32 -0.66
C LEU A 169 15.76 3.65 -0.43
N ASN A 170 17.08 3.58 -0.27
CA ASN A 170 17.98 4.75 -0.18
C ASN A 170 18.43 5.27 -1.54
N LYS A 171 17.90 4.74 -2.63
CA LYS A 171 18.25 5.11 -4.01
C LYS A 171 17.02 5.52 -4.79
N ALA A 172 17.19 6.51 -5.67
CA ALA A 172 16.18 6.89 -6.64
C ALA A 172 16.08 5.84 -7.76
N VAL A 173 14.85 5.50 -8.14
CA VAL A 173 14.55 4.55 -9.21
C VAL A 173 14.35 5.30 -10.51
N ILE A 174 15.01 4.86 -11.59
CA ILE A 174 14.87 5.44 -12.93
C ILE A 174 13.51 5.03 -13.52
N GLY A 175 12.81 5.99 -14.14
CA GLY A 175 11.46 5.74 -14.68
C GLY A 175 10.36 5.76 -13.62
N ASN A 176 10.71 6.22 -12.43
CA ASN A 176 9.74 6.57 -11.41
C ASN A 176 8.77 7.61 -11.98
N ARG A 177 7.47 7.44 -11.76
CA ARG A 177 6.51 8.49 -12.12
C ARG A 177 6.89 9.73 -11.33
N GLU A 178 6.98 10.87 -12.01
CA GLU A 178 6.93 12.13 -11.28
C GLU A 178 5.68 12.06 -10.42
N SER A 179 5.80 12.41 -9.15
CA SER A 179 4.69 12.45 -8.20
C SER A 179 3.67 13.48 -8.68
N GLY A 180 2.85 13.08 -9.63
CA GLY A 180 1.92 13.94 -10.37
C GLY A 180 0.46 13.60 -10.14
N ILE A 181 0.17 12.70 -9.18
CA ILE A 181 -1.17 12.57 -8.66
C ILE A 181 -1.26 13.63 -7.55
N ASP A 182 -1.73 14.80 -7.93
CA ASP A 182 -2.20 15.83 -7.00
C ASP A 182 -3.46 15.27 -6.30
N SER A 183 -3.20 14.38 -5.34
CA SER A 183 -4.21 13.56 -4.69
C SER A 183 -4.64 14.27 -3.42
N ARG A 184 -5.81 14.87 -3.47
CA ARG A 184 -6.44 15.60 -2.38
C ARG A 184 -7.49 14.74 -1.68
N GLU A 185 -7.93 15.16 -0.52
CA GLU A 185 -9.11 14.62 0.17
C GLU A 185 -10.30 14.42 -0.78
N SER A 186 -10.40 15.26 -1.82
CA SER A 186 -11.38 15.16 -2.92
C SER A 186 -11.26 13.90 -3.77
N ASP A 187 -10.16 13.16 -3.69
CA ASP A 187 -9.91 12.00 -4.56
C ASP A 187 -10.51 10.71 -4.02
N ILE A 188 -10.91 10.67 -2.74
CA ILE A 188 -11.61 9.52 -2.17
C ILE A 188 -12.92 9.30 -2.93
N GLY A 189 -13.00 8.15 -3.60
CA GLY A 189 -14.19 7.76 -4.35
C GLY A 189 -14.37 8.45 -5.71
N GLN A 190 -13.45 9.30 -6.19
CA GLN A 190 -13.59 9.94 -7.51
C GLN A 190 -13.80 8.90 -8.63
N GLN A 191 -13.01 7.83 -8.64
CA GLN A 191 -13.12 6.76 -9.62
C GLN A 191 -14.41 5.91 -9.43
N CYS A 192 -15.09 6.05 -8.29
CA CYS A 192 -16.37 5.40 -8.04
C CYS A 192 -17.56 6.13 -8.70
N THR A 193 -17.37 7.34 -9.20
CA THR A 193 -18.40 8.18 -9.85
C THR A 193 -19.72 8.18 -9.06
N ASP A 194 -20.83 7.78 -9.68
CA ASP A 194 -22.17 7.71 -9.06
C ASP A 194 -22.41 6.39 -8.28
N CYS A 195 -21.45 5.47 -8.25
CA CYS A 195 -21.59 4.22 -7.49
C CYS A 195 -21.57 4.49 -5.98
N HIS A 196 -22.55 3.93 -5.24
CA HIS A 196 -22.67 4.02 -3.78
C HIS A 196 -22.99 2.68 -3.10
N LEU A 197 -22.81 1.57 -3.82
CA LEU A 197 -23.15 0.24 -3.32
C LEU A 197 -22.50 -0.09 -1.96
N CYS A 198 -21.26 0.32 -1.74
CA CYS A 198 -20.56 0.08 -0.47
C CYS A 198 -21.13 0.92 0.70
N LEU A 199 -21.68 2.11 0.41
CA LEU A 199 -22.31 2.97 1.40
C LEU A 199 -23.66 2.35 1.81
N ASP A 200 -24.45 1.91 0.84
CA ASP A 200 -25.77 1.32 1.05
C ASP A 200 -25.69 -0.05 1.77
N ALA A 201 -24.64 -0.81 1.47
CA ALA A 201 -24.42 -2.13 2.06
C ALA A 201 -23.82 -2.07 3.49
N CYS A 202 -23.34 -0.90 3.95
CA CYS A 202 -22.77 -0.79 5.28
C CYS A 202 -23.85 -0.94 6.35
N PRO A 203 -23.86 -2.02 7.16
CA PRO A 203 -24.97 -2.32 8.07
C PRO A 203 -25.11 -1.32 9.21
N THR A 204 -24.06 -0.57 9.52
CA THR A 204 -24.04 0.43 10.59
C THR A 204 -23.99 1.87 10.07
N GLY A 205 -23.85 2.03 8.75
CA GLY A 205 -23.67 3.36 8.16
C GLY A 205 -22.34 4.03 8.55
N ALA A 206 -21.32 3.27 8.90
CA ALA A 206 -19.98 3.78 9.21
C ALA A 206 -19.33 4.51 8.03
N LEU A 207 -19.81 4.28 6.81
CA LEU A 207 -19.38 4.97 5.58
C LEU A 207 -20.44 6.01 5.19
N ARG A 208 -20.15 7.29 5.35
CA ARG A 208 -21.08 8.39 5.04
C ARG A 208 -20.35 9.54 4.37
N ASN A 209 -20.86 10.04 3.25
CA ASN A 209 -20.36 11.25 2.60
C ASN A 209 -18.82 11.27 2.42
N ASN A 210 -18.26 10.15 1.98
CA ASN A 210 -16.80 9.95 1.85
C ASN A 210 -16.01 10.04 3.18
N VAL A 211 -16.69 9.89 4.31
CA VAL A 211 -16.07 9.81 5.64
C VAL A 211 -16.26 8.42 6.20
N TRP A 212 -15.23 7.86 6.78
CA TRP A 212 -15.27 6.62 7.53
C TRP A 212 -15.26 6.92 9.03
N ASP A 213 -16.30 6.45 9.74
CA ASP A 213 -16.37 6.49 11.20
C ASP A 213 -15.98 5.12 11.76
N ALA A 214 -14.77 5.02 12.32
CA ALA A 214 -14.27 3.75 12.85
C ALA A 214 -15.09 3.25 14.04
N ARG A 215 -15.72 4.14 14.83
CA ARG A 215 -16.53 3.79 15.99
C ARG A 215 -17.76 2.95 15.62
N GLU A 216 -18.30 3.20 14.43
CA GLU A 216 -19.46 2.51 13.88
C GLU A 216 -19.08 1.30 13.01
N CYS A 217 -17.81 1.12 12.66
CA CYS A 217 -17.37 0.09 11.72
C CYS A 217 -17.25 -1.28 12.38
N ILE A 218 -18.07 -2.24 11.98
CA ILE A 218 -18.02 -3.63 12.50
C ILE A 218 -16.65 -4.28 12.25
N ALA A 219 -16.02 -4.03 11.09
CA ALA A 219 -14.70 -4.57 10.81
C ALA A 219 -13.65 -4.11 11.81
N TYR A 220 -13.75 -2.86 12.28
CA TYR A 220 -12.89 -2.34 13.33
C TYR A 220 -13.14 -3.00 14.68
N THR A 221 -14.42 -3.17 15.06
CA THR A 221 -14.80 -3.70 16.39
C THR A 221 -14.71 -5.22 16.50
N THR A 222 -14.94 -5.95 15.41
CA THR A 222 -15.02 -7.43 15.41
C THR A 222 -14.03 -8.12 14.46
N HIS A 223 -13.37 -7.37 13.57
CA HIS A 223 -12.46 -7.85 12.52
C HIS A 223 -13.08 -8.80 11.47
N HIS A 224 -14.41 -8.85 11.35
CA HIS A 224 -15.09 -9.86 10.52
C HIS A 224 -16.08 -9.31 9.50
N CYS A 225 -16.05 -8.02 9.18
CA CYS A 225 -16.97 -7.45 8.21
C CYS A 225 -16.22 -7.09 6.89
N LEU A 226 -16.73 -7.58 5.76
CA LEU A 226 -16.26 -7.26 4.42
C LEU A 226 -17.39 -6.77 3.50
N GLU A 227 -18.55 -6.38 4.04
CA GLU A 227 -19.75 -6.06 3.25
C GLU A 227 -19.49 -4.98 2.20
N CYS A 228 -18.81 -3.90 2.57
CA CYS A 228 -18.47 -2.82 1.66
C CYS A 228 -17.50 -3.24 0.52
N GLN A 229 -16.69 -4.28 0.75
CA GLN A 229 -15.81 -4.85 -0.27
C GLN A 229 -16.55 -5.91 -1.10
N ASN A 230 -17.41 -6.74 -0.47
CA ASN A 230 -18.17 -7.79 -1.14
C ASN A 230 -19.09 -7.27 -2.24
N VAL A 231 -19.69 -6.10 -2.04
CA VAL A 231 -20.59 -5.48 -3.02
C VAL A 231 -19.87 -4.64 -4.07
N CYS A 232 -18.58 -4.38 -3.89
CA CYS A 232 -17.80 -3.55 -4.80
C CYS A 232 -17.72 -4.21 -6.20
N PRO A 233 -18.10 -3.50 -7.28
CA PRO A 233 -18.05 -4.06 -8.62
C PRO A 233 -16.65 -4.46 -9.05
N HIS A 234 -15.61 -3.76 -8.56
CA HIS A 234 -14.21 -4.07 -8.86
C HIS A 234 -13.74 -5.40 -8.24
N ASN A 235 -14.44 -5.94 -7.22
CA ASN A 235 -14.16 -7.25 -6.64
C ASN A 235 -14.97 -8.38 -7.30
N LYS A 236 -16.07 -8.06 -8.00
CA LYS A 236 -16.91 -9.06 -8.64
C LYS A 236 -16.26 -9.72 -9.85
N GLN A 237 -15.36 -9.00 -10.54
CA GLN A 237 -14.63 -9.53 -11.68
C GLN A 237 -13.69 -10.68 -11.30
N LEU A 238 -13.26 -10.75 -10.03
CA LEU A 238 -12.36 -11.79 -9.51
C LEU A 238 -13.07 -13.11 -9.16
N ARG A 239 -14.42 -13.14 -9.16
CA ARG A 239 -15.21 -14.32 -8.74
C ARG A 239 -15.70 -15.18 -9.90
N TYR A 240 -15.37 -14.84 -11.14
CA TYR A 240 -15.93 -15.48 -12.35
C TYR A 240 -14.86 -16.08 -13.29
N GLU A 241 -13.63 -16.20 -12.85
CA GLU A 241 -12.59 -17.01 -13.48
C GLU A 241 -12.22 -18.20 -12.60
#